data_7a0eafc8b254917463eccef31024d247
#
_entry.id   7a0eafc8b254917463eccef31024d247
#
_cell.length_a   1.000
_cell.length_b   1.000
_cell.length_c   1.000
_cell.angle_alpha   90.00
_cell.angle_beta   90.00
_cell.angle_gamma   90.00
#
_symmetry.space_group_name_H-M   'P 1'
#
loop_
_entity.id
_entity.type
_entity.pdbx_description
1 polymer ?
#
loop_
_entity_poly.entity_id
_entity_poly.type
_entity_poly.pdbx_seq_one_letter_code
_entity_poly.pdbx_strand_id
1 'polypeptide(L)'
;LYPEEERIYNKIMGQLAECGIRQLQPENLSPEQAEYLRKHLKERVVPYLSPQIINSRHPFPHLENGALYVLARLVSDEEGGTKSKTTESKGKKKGKNIGADDATFGLIPLPHQAKRVIKLPGEGTQYILLEHAIKTIVDEVFSMYTTKRASVICVTRNADIDPNDGTEEDLDYDYKSEAKRS
;
A
#
# COMPACT_ATOMS: atom_id res chain seq x y z
N LEU A 1 20.64 -8.02 8.48
CA LEU A 1 20.47 -8.20 7.03
C LEU A 1 20.10 -6.86 6.36
N TYR A 2 19.00 -6.25 6.72
CA TYR A 2 18.48 -5.04 6.05
C TYR A 2 19.42 -3.82 5.98
N PRO A 3 20.21 -3.45 7.03
CA PRO A 3 21.09 -2.27 6.95
C PRO A 3 22.23 -2.43 5.95
N GLU A 4 22.71 -3.65 5.74
CA GLU A 4 23.79 -3.90 4.79
C GLU A 4 23.30 -3.90 3.34
N GLU A 5 22.14 -4.47 3.10
CA GLU A 5 21.45 -4.44 1.80
C GLU A 5 21.15 -3.00 1.38
N GLU A 6 20.64 -2.18 2.29
CA GLU A 6 20.38 -0.77 2.05
C GLU A 6 21.66 0.01 1.73
N ARG A 7 22.75 -0.26 2.44
CA ARG A 7 24.06 0.36 2.16
C ARG A 7 24.59 0.00 0.78
N ILE A 8 24.47 -1.29 0.39
CA ILE A 8 24.88 -1.75 -0.93
C ILE A 8 24.03 -1.12 -2.02
N TYR A 9 22.70 -1.09 -1.82
CA TYR A 9 21.77 -0.45 -2.74
C TYR A 9 22.12 1.03 -2.96
N ASN A 10 22.30 1.80 -1.89
CA ASN A 10 22.64 3.22 -1.96
C ASN A 10 23.98 3.46 -2.67
N LYS A 11 24.97 2.59 -2.46
CA LYS A 11 26.26 2.65 -3.16
C LYS A 11 26.08 2.43 -4.66
N ILE A 12 25.32 1.43 -5.05
CA ILE A 12 25.05 1.12 -6.48
C ILE A 12 24.28 2.29 -7.13
N MET A 13 23.27 2.83 -6.45
CA MET A 13 22.50 3.97 -6.96
C MET A 13 23.35 5.22 -7.13
N GLY A 14 24.34 5.45 -6.23
CA GLY A 14 25.32 6.51 -6.38
C GLY A 14 26.19 6.34 -7.63
N GLN A 15 26.73 5.15 -7.86
CA GLN A 15 27.53 4.84 -9.05
C GLN A 15 26.72 4.97 -10.34
N LEU A 16 25.46 4.54 -10.34
CA LEU A 16 24.57 4.73 -11.49
C LEU A 16 24.32 6.21 -11.79
N ALA A 17 24.17 7.03 -10.75
CA ALA A 17 24.00 8.48 -10.91
C ALA A 17 25.24 9.16 -11.54
N GLU A 18 26.45 8.71 -11.21
CA GLU A 18 27.71 9.14 -11.84
C GLU A 18 27.73 8.78 -13.34
N CYS A 19 27.11 7.65 -13.73
CA CYS A 19 26.93 7.25 -15.12
C CYS A 19 25.74 7.93 -15.82
N GLY A 20 25.09 8.91 -15.18
CA GLY A 20 23.94 9.64 -15.74
C GLY A 20 22.62 8.86 -15.68
N ILE A 21 22.56 7.77 -14.90
CA ILE A 21 21.35 6.98 -14.69
C ILE A 21 20.78 7.30 -13.31
N ARG A 22 19.57 7.88 -13.25
CA ARG A 22 18.95 8.35 -12.01
C ARG A 22 17.54 7.79 -11.83
N GLN A 23 17.33 7.14 -10.69
CA GLN A 23 15.97 6.81 -10.22
C GLN A 23 15.38 8.03 -9.50
N LEU A 24 14.22 8.46 -9.95
CA LEU A 24 13.50 9.57 -9.31
C LEU A 24 12.40 9.04 -8.40
N GLN A 25 12.10 9.82 -7.35
CA GLN A 25 10.94 9.65 -6.49
C GLN A 25 9.87 10.66 -6.88
N PRO A 26 8.58 10.43 -6.56
CA PRO A 26 7.49 11.35 -6.87
C PRO A 26 7.76 12.80 -6.45
N GLU A 27 8.42 12.98 -5.31
CA GLU A 27 8.70 14.28 -4.70
C GLU A 27 9.78 15.08 -5.47
N ASN A 28 10.58 14.39 -6.30
CA ASN A 28 11.73 14.96 -7.01
C ASN A 28 11.47 15.15 -8.52
N LEU A 29 10.22 15.00 -8.96
CA LEU A 29 9.85 15.19 -10.37
C LEU A 29 9.77 16.68 -10.72
N SER A 30 10.32 17.05 -11.88
CA SER A 30 10.02 18.35 -12.46
C SER A 30 8.56 18.44 -12.91
N PRO A 31 7.99 19.66 -13.06
CA PRO A 31 6.63 19.80 -13.54
C PRO A 31 6.38 19.11 -14.89
N GLU A 32 7.35 19.19 -15.81
CA GLU A 32 7.29 18.51 -17.11
C GLU A 32 7.27 16.98 -16.97
N GLN A 33 8.11 16.45 -16.08
CA GLN A 33 8.16 15.02 -15.79
C GLN A 33 6.88 14.52 -15.12
N ALA A 34 6.33 15.31 -14.22
CA ALA A 34 5.06 14.98 -13.54
C ALA A 34 3.89 14.94 -14.54
N GLU A 35 3.82 15.89 -15.47
CA GLU A 35 2.80 15.92 -16.53
C GLU A 35 2.96 14.73 -17.49
N TYR A 36 4.19 14.47 -17.95
CA TYR A 36 4.47 13.29 -18.77
C TYR A 36 4.07 12.00 -18.08
N LEU A 37 4.47 11.83 -16.80
CA LEU A 37 4.16 10.66 -16.02
C LEU A 37 2.64 10.47 -15.87
N ARG A 38 1.92 11.54 -15.54
CA ARG A 38 0.46 11.49 -15.38
C ARG A 38 -0.24 11.04 -16.67
N LYS A 39 0.18 11.58 -17.81
CA LYS A 39 -0.34 11.17 -19.13
C LYS A 39 -0.03 9.70 -19.40
N HIS A 40 1.23 9.28 -19.17
CA HIS A 40 1.66 7.89 -19.36
C HIS A 40 0.85 6.91 -18.48
N LEU A 41 0.67 7.25 -17.21
CA LEU A 41 -0.11 6.42 -16.26
C LEU A 41 -1.57 6.31 -16.72
N LYS A 42 -2.19 7.42 -17.09
CA LYS A 42 -3.59 7.46 -17.52
C LYS A 42 -3.86 6.61 -18.77
N GLU A 43 -2.95 6.66 -19.74
CA GLU A 43 -3.11 5.95 -21.01
C GLU A 43 -2.70 4.48 -20.94
N ARG A 44 -1.67 4.14 -20.15
CA ARG A 44 -1.01 2.83 -20.21
C ARG A 44 -1.04 1.99 -18.94
N VAL A 45 -1.43 2.57 -17.82
CA VAL A 45 -1.43 1.87 -16.53
C VAL A 45 -2.83 1.79 -15.94
N VAL A 46 -3.53 2.92 -15.86
CA VAL A 46 -4.88 3.00 -15.28
C VAL A 46 -5.86 1.97 -15.85
N PRO A 47 -5.89 1.67 -17.16
CA PRO A 47 -6.80 0.66 -17.71
C PRO A 47 -6.57 -0.76 -17.18
N TYR A 48 -5.41 -1.03 -16.59
CA TYR A 48 -5.03 -2.34 -16.04
C TYR A 48 -5.05 -2.38 -14.51
N LEU A 49 -5.38 -1.27 -13.85
CA LEU A 49 -5.48 -1.25 -12.40
C LEU A 49 -6.77 -1.94 -11.94
N SER A 50 -6.66 -2.68 -10.85
CA SER A 50 -7.78 -3.33 -10.17
C SER A 50 -7.80 -2.88 -8.69
N PRO A 51 -8.18 -1.61 -8.42
CA PRO A 51 -8.18 -1.09 -7.07
C PRO A 51 -9.27 -1.78 -6.23
N GLN A 52 -8.95 -2.04 -4.96
CA GLN A 52 -9.84 -2.65 -4.00
C GLN A 52 -9.93 -1.79 -2.74
N ILE A 53 -11.11 -1.72 -2.14
CA ILE A 53 -11.33 -1.05 -0.85
C ILE A 53 -11.41 -2.12 0.23
N ILE A 54 -10.66 -1.92 1.31
CA ILE A 54 -10.61 -2.79 2.48
C ILE A 54 -11.13 -1.99 3.67
N ASN A 55 -12.17 -2.49 4.31
CA ASN A 55 -12.75 -1.93 5.53
C ASN A 55 -13.46 -3.04 6.32
N SER A 56 -14.12 -2.69 7.42
CA SER A 56 -14.87 -3.65 8.24
C SER A 56 -15.97 -4.43 7.50
N ARG A 57 -16.46 -3.91 6.35
CA ARG A 57 -17.50 -4.54 5.52
C ARG A 57 -16.94 -5.38 4.37
N HIS A 58 -15.70 -5.14 3.96
CA HIS A 58 -15.05 -5.84 2.87
C HIS A 58 -13.85 -6.61 3.43
N PRO A 59 -13.89 -7.95 3.40
CA PRO A 59 -12.83 -8.77 3.96
C PRO A 59 -11.49 -8.50 3.27
N PHE A 60 -10.41 -8.69 4.00
CA PHE A 60 -9.06 -8.53 3.47
C PHE A 60 -8.83 -9.49 2.29
N PRO A 61 -8.41 -9.01 1.12
CA PRO A 61 -8.22 -9.85 -0.05
C PRO A 61 -7.03 -10.80 0.14
N HIS A 62 -7.05 -11.91 -0.59
CA HIS A 62 -5.90 -12.78 -0.70
C HIS A 62 -4.77 -12.06 -1.47
N LEU A 63 -3.63 -11.85 -0.82
CA LEU A 63 -2.45 -11.26 -1.45
C LEU A 63 -1.53 -12.35 -1.98
N GLU A 64 -1.04 -12.18 -3.20
CA GLU A 64 -0.09 -13.11 -3.81
C GLU A 64 1.29 -12.99 -3.16
N ASN A 65 1.98 -14.13 -2.99
CA ASN A 65 3.32 -14.16 -2.43
C ASN A 65 4.32 -13.46 -3.37
N GLY A 66 5.12 -12.56 -2.83
CA GLY A 66 6.12 -11.80 -3.58
C GLY A 66 5.55 -10.68 -4.46
N ALA A 67 4.22 -10.52 -4.55
CA ALA A 67 3.63 -9.44 -5.33
C ALA A 67 3.73 -8.08 -4.62
N LEU A 68 3.83 -7.02 -5.42
CA LEU A 68 3.88 -5.65 -4.95
C LEU A 68 2.49 -5.00 -5.03
N TYR A 69 2.17 -4.22 -4.02
CA TYR A 69 0.92 -3.47 -3.92
C TYR A 69 1.19 -2.04 -3.48
N VAL A 70 0.33 -1.12 -3.89
CA VAL A 70 0.23 0.20 -3.26
C VAL A 70 -0.93 0.18 -2.29
N LEU A 71 -0.63 0.37 -1.01
CA LEU A 71 -1.62 0.47 0.07
C LEU A 71 -1.79 1.93 0.46
N ALA A 72 -3.02 2.43 0.43
CA ALA A 72 -3.38 3.78 0.80
C ALA A 72 -4.34 3.80 1.99
N ARG A 73 -4.10 4.68 2.96
CA ARG A 73 -5.08 4.98 4.00
C ARG A 73 -6.05 6.04 3.47
N LEU A 74 -7.32 5.70 3.43
CA LEU A 74 -8.39 6.51 2.88
C LEU A 74 -9.28 7.08 3.99
N VAL A 75 -9.79 8.29 3.77
CA VAL A 75 -10.79 8.93 4.63
C VAL A 75 -11.92 9.40 3.72
N SER A 76 -13.16 9.09 4.09
CA SER A 76 -14.33 9.57 3.34
C SER A 76 -14.49 11.09 3.50
N ASP A 77 -14.79 11.77 2.40
CA ASP A 77 -14.98 13.22 2.40
C ASP A 77 -16.21 13.66 3.23
N GLU A 78 -17.14 12.74 3.52
CA GLU A 78 -18.32 13.00 4.36
C GLU A 78 -17.96 13.24 5.84
N GLU A 79 -16.83 12.74 6.33
CA GLU A 79 -16.39 12.99 7.71
C GLU A 79 -15.63 14.32 7.88
N GLY A 80 -15.18 14.96 6.80
CA GLY A 80 -14.48 16.24 6.80
C GLY A 80 -15.40 17.47 6.88
N GLY A 81 -16.71 17.33 6.73
CA GLY A 81 -17.66 18.41 6.49
C GLY A 81 -18.55 18.81 7.67
N THR A 82 -18.54 18.15 8.81
CA THR A 82 -19.42 18.52 9.92
C THR A 82 -18.73 19.52 10.86
N LYS A 83 -18.75 20.79 10.50
CA LYS A 83 -18.74 21.88 11.50
C LYS A 83 -20.01 21.73 12.34
N SER A 84 -19.94 20.98 13.42
CA SER A 84 -21.01 20.92 14.39
C SER A 84 -21.17 22.32 15.06
N LYS A 85 -22.27 22.99 14.76
CA LYS A 85 -22.76 24.10 15.55
C LYS A 85 -22.97 23.59 16.98
N THR A 86 -22.24 24.19 17.89
CA THR A 86 -22.30 24.00 19.32
C THR A 86 -23.72 24.32 19.82
N THR A 87 -24.42 23.33 20.34
CA THR A 87 -25.49 23.52 21.30
C THR A 87 -25.03 22.86 22.59
N GLU A 88 -24.81 23.68 23.61
CA GLU A 88 -24.38 23.26 24.95
C GLU A 88 -25.41 22.34 25.59
N SER A 89 -25.07 21.10 25.84
CA SER A 89 -25.72 20.33 26.90
C SER A 89 -24.65 19.51 27.64
N LYS A 90 -24.59 19.77 28.96
CA LYS A 90 -23.69 19.11 29.91
C LYS A 90 -23.97 17.60 29.96
N GLY A 91 -23.05 16.78 29.41
CA GLY A 91 -23.05 15.33 29.54
C GLY A 91 -21.63 14.79 29.45
N LYS A 92 -21.23 13.98 30.42
CA LYS A 92 -19.88 13.41 30.63
C LYS A 92 -19.26 12.90 29.34
N LYS A 93 -18.15 13.49 28.92
CA LYS A 93 -17.29 13.00 27.82
C LYS A 93 -16.62 11.71 28.26
N LYS A 94 -17.17 10.56 27.86
CA LYS A 94 -16.39 9.34 27.67
C LYS A 94 -15.60 9.55 26.37
N GLY A 95 -14.27 9.54 26.44
CA GLY A 95 -13.40 9.61 25.29
C GLY A 95 -13.77 8.50 24.30
N LYS A 96 -14.25 8.87 23.11
CA LYS A 96 -14.49 7.95 22.02
C LYS A 96 -13.11 7.62 21.47
N ASN A 97 -12.52 6.51 21.90
CA ASN A 97 -11.44 5.87 21.17
C ASN A 97 -12.00 5.65 19.76
N ILE A 98 -11.41 6.31 18.75
CA ILE A 98 -11.62 5.96 17.37
C ILE A 98 -11.03 4.56 17.24
N GLY A 99 -11.89 3.57 17.36
CA GLY A 99 -11.49 2.16 17.26
C GLY A 99 -10.84 1.91 15.92
N ALA A 100 -9.86 1.03 15.90
CA ALA A 100 -9.19 0.54 14.68
C ALA A 100 -10.18 -0.08 13.67
N ASP A 101 -11.43 -0.27 14.04
CA ASP A 101 -12.49 -0.91 13.25
C ASP A 101 -13.07 -0.07 12.10
N ASP A 102 -12.83 1.25 12.05
CA ASP A 102 -13.36 2.13 10.98
C ASP A 102 -12.30 2.60 9.97
N ALA A 103 -11.09 2.01 10.00
CA ALA A 103 -10.05 2.39 9.05
C ALA A 103 -10.37 1.83 7.65
N THR A 104 -10.46 2.72 6.66
CA THR A 104 -10.62 2.36 5.26
C THR A 104 -9.27 2.42 4.56
N PHE A 105 -8.94 1.38 3.82
CA PHE A 105 -7.74 1.30 3.03
C PHE A 105 -8.07 1.05 1.55
N GLY A 106 -7.29 1.64 0.66
CA GLY A 106 -7.26 1.32 -0.75
C GLY A 106 -6.06 0.44 -1.05
N LEU A 107 -6.26 -0.63 -1.77
CA LEU A 107 -5.22 -1.55 -2.22
C LEU A 107 -5.20 -1.57 -3.75
N ILE A 108 -4.02 -1.34 -4.33
CA ILE A 108 -3.81 -1.38 -5.77
C ILE A 108 -2.72 -2.42 -6.06
N PRO A 109 -3.05 -3.59 -6.62
CA PRO A 109 -2.05 -4.52 -7.12
C PRO A 109 -1.30 -3.91 -8.30
N LEU A 110 0.01 -4.12 -8.38
CA LEU A 110 0.78 -3.71 -9.54
C LEU A 110 0.40 -4.57 -10.74
N PRO A 111 -0.01 -3.95 -11.88
CA PRO A 111 -0.42 -4.71 -13.04
C PRO A 111 0.79 -5.36 -13.73
N HIS A 112 0.72 -6.67 -13.99
CA HIS A 112 1.77 -7.42 -14.68
C HIS A 112 1.98 -6.98 -16.14
N GLN A 113 0.98 -6.36 -16.75
CA GLN A 113 1.01 -5.87 -18.12
C GLN A 113 1.83 -4.58 -18.28
N ALA A 114 2.02 -3.83 -17.19
CA ALA A 114 2.77 -2.58 -17.21
C ALA A 114 4.26 -2.81 -16.96
N LYS A 115 5.10 -2.05 -17.67
CA LYS A 115 6.55 -2.07 -17.41
C LYS A 115 6.84 -1.44 -16.05
N ARG A 116 7.61 -2.14 -15.22
CA ARG A 116 7.98 -1.66 -13.89
C ARG A 116 8.84 -0.40 -13.91
N VAL A 117 9.67 -0.22 -14.95
CA VAL A 117 10.54 0.94 -15.14
C VAL A 117 9.92 1.88 -16.17
N ILE A 118 9.57 3.09 -15.74
CA ILE A 118 9.03 4.15 -16.60
C ILE A 118 10.14 5.17 -16.81
N LYS A 119 10.59 5.31 -18.07
CA LYS A 119 11.58 6.31 -18.47
C LYS A 119 10.92 7.68 -18.51
N LEU A 120 11.59 8.68 -17.93
CA LEU A 120 11.14 10.05 -17.88
C LEU A 120 11.94 10.94 -18.86
N PRO A 121 11.36 12.04 -19.36
CA PRO A 121 12.09 13.04 -20.12
C PRO A 121 13.14 13.75 -19.25
N GLY A 122 14.21 14.24 -19.88
CA GLY A 122 15.27 14.98 -19.20
C GLY A 122 16.65 14.56 -19.65
N GLU A 123 17.68 15.16 -19.04
CA GLU A 123 19.08 14.84 -19.35
C GLU A 123 19.49 13.49 -18.76
N GLY A 124 20.24 12.71 -19.53
CA GLY A 124 20.67 11.38 -19.15
C GLY A 124 19.53 10.34 -19.19
N THR A 125 19.65 9.31 -18.37
CA THR A 125 18.60 8.29 -18.21
C THR A 125 17.93 8.47 -16.87
N GLN A 126 16.78 9.11 -16.87
CA GLN A 126 15.95 9.29 -15.66
C GLN A 126 14.76 8.36 -15.74
N TYR A 127 14.43 7.73 -14.61
CA TYR A 127 13.32 6.79 -14.54
C TYR A 127 12.65 6.79 -13.16
N ILE A 128 11.41 6.33 -13.13
CA ILE A 128 10.66 6.08 -11.91
C ILE A 128 10.14 4.63 -11.93
N LEU A 129 10.06 4.00 -10.77
CA LEU A 129 9.46 2.68 -10.64
C LEU A 129 7.94 2.79 -10.61
N LEU A 130 7.26 1.81 -11.21
CA LEU A 130 5.80 1.78 -11.36
C LEU A 130 5.08 1.91 -10.01
N GLU A 131 5.56 1.24 -8.98
CA GLU A 131 5.02 1.32 -7.63
C GLU A 131 5.06 2.74 -7.05
N HIS A 132 6.12 3.49 -7.32
CA HIS A 132 6.22 4.90 -6.91
C HIS A 132 5.39 5.80 -7.80
N ALA A 133 5.33 5.49 -9.09
CA ALA A 133 4.50 6.23 -10.05
C ALA A 133 3.01 6.12 -9.71
N ILE A 134 2.50 4.93 -9.38
CA ILE A 134 1.10 4.73 -8.99
C ILE A 134 0.74 5.55 -7.75
N LYS A 135 1.65 5.75 -6.80
CA LYS A 135 1.41 6.62 -5.63
C LYS A 135 0.99 8.05 -6.00
N THR A 136 1.42 8.55 -7.16
CA THR A 136 1.07 9.92 -7.61
C THR A 136 -0.37 10.08 -8.06
N ILE A 137 -1.05 8.98 -8.39
CA ILE A 137 -2.43 8.97 -8.91
C ILE A 137 -3.43 8.31 -7.97
N VAL A 138 -3.03 7.96 -6.74
CA VAL A 138 -3.91 7.28 -5.77
C VAL A 138 -5.20 8.07 -5.53
N ASP A 139 -5.12 9.39 -5.40
CA ASP A 139 -6.29 10.26 -5.22
C ASP A 139 -7.23 10.25 -6.45
N GLU A 140 -6.69 10.07 -7.65
CA GLU A 140 -7.51 9.93 -8.86
C GLU A 140 -8.19 8.55 -8.92
N VAL A 141 -7.49 7.51 -8.47
CA VAL A 141 -8.00 6.14 -8.44
C VAL A 141 -9.11 5.98 -7.39
N PHE A 142 -8.95 6.60 -6.23
CA PHE A 142 -9.93 6.59 -5.14
C PHE A 142 -10.62 7.96 -4.99
N SER A 143 -11.18 8.50 -6.06
CA SER A 143 -11.71 9.86 -6.15
C SER A 143 -12.82 10.21 -5.15
N MET A 144 -13.44 9.22 -4.51
CA MET A 144 -14.45 9.42 -3.44
C MET A 144 -13.84 9.53 -2.04
N TYR A 145 -12.52 9.49 -1.94
CA TYR A 145 -11.78 9.48 -0.67
C TYR A 145 -10.62 10.46 -0.72
N THR A 146 -10.23 10.97 0.44
CA THR A 146 -8.98 11.70 0.61
C THR A 146 -7.89 10.73 1.08
N THR A 147 -6.77 10.64 0.35
CA THR A 147 -5.62 9.82 0.74
C THR A 147 -4.82 10.51 1.83
N LYS A 148 -4.66 9.87 2.98
CA LYS A 148 -3.81 10.38 4.06
C LYS A 148 -2.36 9.93 3.92
N ARG A 149 -2.14 8.74 3.43
CA ARG A 149 -0.81 8.15 3.22
C ARG A 149 -0.90 7.02 2.22
N ALA A 150 0.10 6.90 1.35
CA ALA A 150 0.29 5.75 0.46
C ALA A 150 1.68 5.13 0.66
N SER A 151 1.75 3.82 0.72
CA SER A 151 2.98 3.04 0.89
C SER A 151 3.01 1.88 -0.08
N VAL A 152 4.20 1.49 -0.51
CA VAL A 152 4.42 0.25 -1.25
C VAL A 152 4.60 -0.88 -0.26
N ILE A 153 3.90 -1.98 -0.46
CA ILE A 153 4.01 -3.19 0.34
C ILE A 153 4.32 -4.39 -0.54
N CYS A 154 5.08 -5.33 0.02
CA CYS A 154 5.30 -6.65 -0.54
C CYS A 154 4.96 -7.67 0.52
N VAL A 155 4.16 -8.68 0.18
CA VAL A 155 3.82 -9.76 1.10
C VAL A 155 4.67 -10.96 0.77
N THR A 156 5.50 -11.36 1.73
CA THR A 156 6.26 -12.61 1.65
C THR A 156 5.66 -13.59 2.65
N ARG A 157 5.27 -14.76 2.18
CA ARG A 157 4.82 -15.87 3.03
C ARG A 157 5.96 -16.84 3.23
N ASN A 158 6.14 -17.29 4.45
CA ASN A 158 7.04 -18.41 4.71
C ASN A 158 6.37 -19.67 4.17
N ALA A 159 6.99 -20.33 3.20
CA ALA A 159 6.46 -21.54 2.58
C ALA A 159 6.58 -22.79 3.47
N ASP A 160 7.22 -22.64 4.64
CA ASP A 160 7.52 -23.76 5.56
C ASP A 160 6.38 -24.11 6.53
N ILE A 161 5.24 -23.43 6.44
CA ILE A 161 4.04 -23.84 7.16
C ILE A 161 3.09 -24.48 6.15
N ASP A 162 3.27 -25.77 5.92
CA ASP A 162 2.29 -26.58 5.24
C ASP A 162 1.06 -26.68 6.17
N PRO A 163 -0.14 -26.20 5.77
CA PRO A 163 -1.34 -26.34 6.60
C PRO A 163 -1.72 -27.80 6.87
N ASN A 164 -1.08 -28.74 6.19
CA ASN A 164 -1.26 -30.18 6.37
C ASN A 164 -0.23 -30.83 7.31
N ASP A 165 0.75 -30.07 7.84
CA ASP A 165 1.73 -30.63 8.78
C ASP A 165 1.22 -30.60 10.25
N GLY A 166 0.06 -29.99 10.47
CA GLY A 166 -0.76 -30.22 11.67
C GLY A 166 -1.51 -31.53 11.49
N THR A 167 -0.87 -32.65 11.81
CA THR A 167 -1.56 -33.94 11.90
C THR A 167 -2.76 -33.79 12.84
N GLU A 168 -3.93 -34.27 12.40
CA GLU A 168 -5.17 -34.32 13.21
C GLU A 168 -4.97 -34.95 14.60
N GLU A 169 -3.82 -35.54 14.88
CA GLU A 169 -3.44 -36.15 16.14
C GLU A 169 -3.10 -35.12 17.24
N ASP A 170 -2.61 -33.91 16.91
CA ASP A 170 -2.25 -32.92 17.93
C ASP A 170 -3.46 -32.12 18.45
N LEU A 171 -4.52 -31.99 17.64
CA LEU A 171 -5.77 -31.32 18.07
C LEU A 171 -6.60 -32.21 19.02
N ASP A 172 -6.47 -33.55 18.93
CA ASP A 172 -7.23 -34.49 19.75
C ASP A 172 -6.60 -34.66 21.15
N TYR A 173 -5.35 -34.22 21.34
CA TYR A 173 -4.64 -34.34 22.62
C TYR A 173 -5.02 -33.24 23.60
N ASP A 174 -5.26 -32.04 23.15
CA ASP A 174 -5.64 -30.91 24.01
C ASP A 174 -7.10 -31.00 24.48
N TYR A 175 -8.02 -31.51 23.67
CA TYR A 175 -9.42 -31.68 24.04
C TYR A 175 -9.64 -32.75 25.10
N LYS A 176 -8.82 -33.81 25.10
CA LYS A 176 -8.91 -34.91 26.09
C LYS A 176 -8.29 -34.58 27.43
N SER A 177 -7.40 -33.59 27.51
CA SER A 177 -6.76 -33.18 28.75
C SER A 177 -7.65 -32.25 29.60
N GLU A 178 -8.52 -31.46 28.98
CA GLU A 178 -9.46 -30.59 29.70
C GLU A 178 -10.71 -31.35 30.23
N ALA A 179 -11.17 -32.39 29.52
CA ALA A 179 -12.32 -33.17 29.92
C ALA A 179 -12.08 -34.06 31.14
N LYS A 180 -10.82 -34.21 31.61
CA LYS A 180 -10.47 -34.99 32.82
C LYS A 180 -10.25 -34.14 34.08
N ARG A 181 -10.46 -32.84 34.03
CA ARG A 181 -10.31 -31.91 35.16
C ARG A 181 -11.62 -31.28 35.63
N SER A 182 -12.76 -31.82 35.21
CA SER A 182 -14.10 -31.42 35.71
C SER A 182 -14.69 -32.56 36.53
#